data_b75b65850797985b40df83dfbf192e47
#
_entry.id   b75b65850797985b40df83dfbf192e47
#
_cell.length_a   1.000
_cell.length_b   1.000
_cell.length_c   1.000
_cell.angle_alpha   90.00
_cell.angle_beta   90.00
_cell.angle_gamma   90.00
#
_symmetry.space_group_name_H-M   'P 1'
#
loop_
_entity.id
_entity.type
_entity.pdbx_description
1 polymer ?
#
loop_
_entity_poly.entity_id
_entity_poly.type
_entity_poly.pdbx_seq_one_letter_code
_entity_poly.pdbx_strand_id
1 'polypeptide(L)'
;MDTTRVLRGGGRVGIYYFEKGTNIRPTSVVYDRAYSAIAMAEAEEFDWEKLLEGVDLFYFSGITPAISCEIEKTLESALMLCKEKKIQVVCDLNYRGKMWSAKDAQRVMRRLMSYVDKLNSL
;
A
#
# COMPACT_ATOMS: atom_id res chain seq x y z
N MET A 1 17.65 -1.61 -8.99
CA MET A 1 16.29 -2.08 -8.59
C MET A 1 15.55 -2.52 -9.86
N ASP A 2 14.99 -3.70 -9.85
CA ASP A 2 14.18 -4.21 -10.97
C ASP A 2 12.79 -3.54 -10.97
N THR A 3 12.39 -2.96 -12.09
CA THR A 3 11.09 -2.29 -12.27
C THR A 3 10.22 -2.95 -13.33
N THR A 4 10.56 -4.15 -13.77
CA THR A 4 9.82 -4.88 -14.82
C THR A 4 8.39 -5.21 -14.42
N ARG A 5 8.13 -5.30 -13.11
CA ARG A 5 6.81 -5.60 -12.53
C ARG A 5 6.03 -4.36 -12.10
N VAL A 6 6.55 -3.17 -12.38
CA VAL A 6 5.84 -1.91 -12.10
C VAL A 6 4.84 -1.64 -13.22
N LEU A 7 3.57 -1.66 -12.88
CA LEU A 7 2.51 -1.27 -13.80
C LEU A 7 2.57 0.24 -14.03
N ARG A 8 2.49 0.64 -15.28
CA ARG A 8 2.53 2.05 -15.68
C ARG A 8 1.24 2.39 -16.42
N GLY A 9 0.63 3.49 -16.02
CA GLY A 9 -0.64 3.92 -16.61
C GLY A 9 -1.28 5.02 -15.78
N GLY A 10 -2.55 5.30 -16.08
CA GLY A 10 -3.31 6.33 -15.39
C GLY A 10 -2.94 7.77 -15.80
N GLY A 11 -3.62 8.73 -15.21
CA GLY A 11 -3.54 10.13 -15.61
C GLY A 11 -2.36 10.90 -15.02
N ARG A 12 -2.01 10.66 -13.76
CA ARG A 12 -0.96 11.41 -13.08
C ARG A 12 -0.31 10.63 -11.92
N VAL A 13 0.90 11.00 -11.60
CA VAL A 13 1.59 10.52 -10.39
C VAL A 13 1.09 11.30 -9.17
N GLY A 14 0.90 10.62 -8.05
CA GLY A 14 0.72 11.27 -6.76
C GLY A 14 2.02 11.91 -6.31
N ILE A 15 1.93 13.12 -5.75
CA ILE A 15 3.08 13.88 -5.26
C ILE A 15 2.86 14.32 -3.81
N TYR A 16 3.93 14.68 -3.14
CA TYR A 16 3.87 15.36 -1.86
C TYR A 16 4.87 16.50 -1.82
N TYR A 17 4.54 17.50 -1.03
CA TYR A 17 5.38 18.67 -0.79
C TYR A 17 5.91 18.58 0.63
N PHE A 18 7.23 18.55 0.76
CA PHE A 18 7.90 18.52 2.04
C PHE A 18 8.45 19.91 2.36
N GLU A 19 7.90 20.53 3.39
CA GLU A 19 8.40 21.80 3.91
C GLU A 19 9.24 21.53 5.16
N LYS A 20 10.54 21.75 5.03
CA LYS A 20 11.45 21.56 6.14
C LYS A 20 11.20 22.64 7.20
N GLY A 21 10.94 22.25 8.42
CA GLY A 21 10.81 23.14 9.55
C GLY A 21 12.13 23.82 9.89
N THR A 22 12.01 25.02 10.46
CA THR A 22 13.08 25.76 11.12
C THR A 22 12.81 25.80 12.63
N ASN A 23 13.70 26.34 13.43
CA ASN A 23 13.59 26.34 14.90
C ASN A 23 12.22 26.79 15.46
N ILE A 24 11.43 27.53 14.70
CA ILE A 24 10.12 28.09 15.12
C ILE A 24 8.95 27.40 14.40
N ARG A 25 9.18 26.78 13.23
CA ARG A 25 8.15 26.12 12.42
C ARG A 25 8.34 24.61 12.45
N PRO A 26 7.30 23.82 12.74
CA PRO A 26 7.37 22.38 12.57
C PRO A 26 7.51 22.01 11.09
N THR A 27 8.17 20.90 10.84
CA THR A 27 8.19 20.28 9.51
C THR A 27 6.77 19.90 9.11
N SER A 28 6.37 20.25 7.90
CA SER A 28 5.05 19.90 7.35
C SER A 28 5.16 19.11 6.05
N VAL A 29 4.16 18.27 5.83
CA VAL A 29 4.03 17.52 4.56
C VAL A 29 2.62 17.71 4.04
N VAL A 30 2.51 18.18 2.80
CA VAL A 30 1.25 18.29 2.07
C VAL A 30 1.22 17.21 1.00
N TYR A 31 0.21 16.35 1.05
CA TYR A 31 0.02 15.28 0.09
C TYR A 31 -0.98 15.67 -0.98
N ASP A 32 -0.62 15.44 -2.22
CA ASP A 32 -1.49 15.55 -3.40
C ASP A 32 -1.58 14.20 -4.10
N ARG A 33 -2.45 13.34 -3.59
CA ARG A 33 -2.63 11.95 -4.05
C ARG A 33 -4.00 11.70 -4.68
N ALA A 34 -4.96 12.58 -4.45
CA ALA A 34 -6.29 12.42 -5.01
C ALA A 34 -6.22 12.31 -6.54
N TYR A 35 -6.99 11.39 -7.10
CA TYR A 35 -7.02 11.13 -8.55
C TYR A 35 -5.67 10.79 -9.19
N SER A 36 -4.69 10.37 -8.39
CA SER A 36 -3.44 9.80 -8.91
C SER A 36 -3.69 8.44 -9.56
N ALA A 37 -2.77 7.99 -10.41
CA ALA A 37 -2.87 6.71 -11.10
C ALA A 37 -3.19 5.56 -10.13
N ILE A 38 -2.48 5.48 -9.01
CA ILE A 38 -2.73 4.44 -8.00
C ILE A 38 -4.09 4.62 -7.29
N ALA A 39 -4.52 5.84 -7.04
CA ALA A 39 -5.81 6.10 -6.38
C ALA A 39 -7.01 5.76 -7.27
N MET A 40 -6.82 5.79 -8.59
CA MET A 40 -7.85 5.50 -9.59
C MET A 40 -7.71 4.10 -10.21
N ALA A 41 -6.70 3.33 -9.81
CA ALA A 41 -6.47 1.99 -10.33
C ALA A 41 -7.59 1.03 -9.90
N GLU A 42 -7.99 0.17 -10.81
CA GLU A 42 -8.97 -0.88 -10.57
C GLU A 42 -8.28 -2.19 -10.18
N ALA A 43 -8.96 -3.03 -9.41
CA ALA A 43 -8.39 -4.27 -8.89
C ALA A 43 -7.96 -5.22 -10.03
N GLU A 44 -8.69 -5.21 -11.13
CA GLU A 44 -8.47 -6.07 -12.30
C GLU A 44 -7.22 -5.71 -13.11
N GLU A 45 -6.66 -4.51 -12.91
CA GLU A 45 -5.41 -4.11 -13.57
C GLU A 45 -4.18 -4.90 -13.09
N PHE A 46 -4.30 -5.57 -11.93
CA PHE A 46 -3.20 -6.28 -11.29
C PHE A 46 -3.29 -7.79 -11.53
N ASP A 47 -2.49 -8.29 -12.45
CA ASP A 47 -2.32 -9.74 -12.66
C ASP A 47 -1.34 -10.32 -11.62
N TRP A 48 -1.86 -10.66 -10.45
CA TRP A 48 -1.04 -11.14 -9.34
C TRP A 48 -0.38 -12.49 -9.61
N GLU A 49 -0.97 -13.35 -10.43
CA GLU A 49 -0.33 -14.62 -10.82
C GLU A 49 1.00 -14.35 -11.51
N LYS A 50 1.01 -13.41 -12.44
CA LYS A 50 2.21 -13.00 -13.16
C LYS A 50 3.16 -12.17 -12.29
N LEU A 51 2.62 -11.23 -11.51
CA LEU A 51 3.40 -10.33 -10.68
C LEU A 51 4.15 -11.05 -9.56
N LEU A 52 3.58 -12.14 -9.04
CA LEU A 52 4.15 -12.92 -7.93
C LEU A 52 4.95 -14.14 -8.39
N GLU A 53 5.11 -14.35 -9.69
CA GLU A 53 5.92 -15.45 -10.23
C GLU A 53 7.38 -15.35 -9.78
N GLY A 54 7.88 -16.41 -9.11
CA GLY A 54 9.25 -16.45 -8.60
C GLY A 54 9.58 -15.47 -7.47
N VAL A 55 8.56 -14.96 -6.77
CA VAL A 55 8.73 -14.06 -5.62
C VAL A 55 8.85 -14.87 -4.34
N ASP A 56 9.82 -14.53 -3.50
CA ASP A 56 10.04 -15.17 -2.19
C ASP A 56 9.44 -14.34 -1.04
N LEU A 57 9.35 -13.03 -1.22
CA LEU A 57 8.87 -12.10 -0.20
C LEU A 57 7.99 -11.00 -0.83
N PHE A 58 6.84 -10.79 -0.24
CA PHE A 58 5.93 -9.69 -0.56
C PHE A 58 5.86 -8.72 0.61
N TYR A 59 6.19 -7.46 0.34
CA TYR A 59 6.12 -6.38 1.32
C TYR A 59 5.03 -5.39 0.97
N PHE A 60 4.23 -5.00 1.96
CA PHE A 60 3.28 -3.89 1.81
C PHE A 60 3.27 -2.97 3.02
N SER A 61 2.84 -1.75 2.81
CA SER A 61 2.63 -0.76 3.86
C SER A 61 1.15 -0.64 4.19
N GLY A 62 0.81 -0.37 5.45
CA GLY A 62 -0.55 -0.07 5.89
C GLY A 62 -1.17 1.18 5.25
N ILE A 63 -0.38 1.98 4.52
CA ILE A 63 -0.89 3.04 3.65
C ILE A 63 -1.64 2.45 2.46
N THR A 64 -1.18 1.33 1.91
CA THR A 64 -1.69 0.75 0.67
C THR A 64 -3.20 0.51 0.71
N PRO A 65 -3.77 -0.22 1.68
CA PRO A 65 -5.21 -0.45 1.71
C PRO A 65 -6.05 0.81 2.00
N ALA A 66 -5.42 1.87 2.50
CA ALA A 66 -6.09 3.14 2.75
C ALA A 66 -6.23 4.04 1.51
N ILE A 67 -5.62 3.68 0.39
CA ILE A 67 -5.64 4.48 -0.84
C ILE A 67 -7.02 4.49 -1.47
N SER A 68 -7.63 3.31 -1.67
CA SER A 68 -8.99 3.15 -2.21
C SER A 68 -9.53 1.75 -1.91
N CYS A 69 -10.85 1.57 -2.06
CA CYS A 69 -11.48 0.26 -1.91
C CYS A 69 -10.97 -0.75 -2.95
N GLU A 70 -10.67 -0.31 -4.16
CA GLU A 70 -10.12 -1.17 -5.22
C GLU A 70 -8.70 -1.64 -4.88
N ILE A 71 -7.87 -0.76 -4.34
CA ILE A 71 -6.53 -1.13 -3.87
C ILE A 71 -6.60 -2.05 -2.65
N GLU A 72 -7.56 -1.84 -1.73
CA GLU A 72 -7.78 -2.77 -0.62
C GLU A 72 -8.12 -4.18 -1.12
N LYS A 73 -9.04 -4.29 -2.08
CA LYS A 73 -9.44 -5.57 -2.69
C LYS A 73 -8.28 -6.27 -3.40
N THR A 74 -7.57 -5.54 -4.25
CA THR A 74 -6.47 -6.14 -5.00
C THR A 74 -5.32 -6.57 -4.11
N LEU A 75 -5.03 -5.80 -3.04
CA LEU A 75 -4.04 -6.18 -2.03
C LEU A 75 -4.45 -7.49 -1.34
N GLU A 76 -5.70 -7.62 -0.92
CA GLU A 76 -6.16 -8.86 -0.28
C GLU A 76 -6.04 -10.06 -1.24
N SER A 77 -6.37 -9.89 -2.51
CA SER A 77 -6.16 -10.93 -3.53
C SER A 77 -4.70 -11.35 -3.66
N ALA A 78 -3.79 -10.38 -3.64
CA ALA A 78 -2.35 -10.66 -3.63
C ALA A 78 -1.92 -11.45 -2.40
N LEU A 79 -2.42 -11.08 -1.22
CA LEU A 79 -2.10 -11.74 0.05
C LEU A 79 -2.63 -13.18 0.11
N MET A 80 -3.84 -13.42 -0.40
CA MET A 80 -4.39 -14.78 -0.52
C MET A 80 -3.50 -15.65 -1.40
N LEU A 81 -3.07 -15.12 -2.55
CA LEU A 81 -2.18 -15.83 -3.46
C LEU A 81 -0.79 -16.06 -2.87
N CYS A 82 -0.25 -15.09 -2.13
CA CYS A 82 1.00 -15.27 -1.37
C CYS A 82 0.91 -16.46 -0.41
N LYS A 83 -0.21 -16.60 0.29
CA LYS A 83 -0.43 -17.71 1.21
C LYS A 83 -0.47 -19.06 0.48
N GLU A 84 -1.17 -19.14 -0.66
CA GLU A 84 -1.19 -20.37 -1.49
C GLU A 84 0.19 -20.74 -2.01
N LYS A 85 0.95 -19.76 -2.49
CA LYS A 85 2.30 -19.94 -3.05
C LYS A 85 3.40 -20.02 -2.01
N LYS A 86 3.08 -19.91 -0.72
CA LYS A 86 4.03 -19.88 0.41
C LYS A 86 5.06 -18.76 0.29
N ILE A 87 4.65 -17.62 -0.21
CA ILE A 87 5.43 -16.40 -0.27
C ILE A 87 5.36 -15.72 1.09
N GLN A 88 6.52 -15.36 1.66
CA GLN A 88 6.58 -14.66 2.93
C GLN A 88 5.97 -13.25 2.81
N VAL A 89 5.08 -12.89 3.72
CA VAL A 89 4.43 -11.58 3.73
C VAL A 89 4.93 -10.73 4.89
N VAL A 90 5.42 -9.54 4.57
CA VAL A 90 5.89 -8.54 5.53
C VAL A 90 5.04 -7.28 5.42
N CYS A 91 4.57 -6.78 6.54
CA CYS A 91 3.78 -5.56 6.62
C CYS A 91 4.46 -4.51 7.50
N ASP A 92 4.46 -3.26 7.04
CA ASP A 92 4.72 -2.09 7.88
C ASP A 92 3.38 -1.41 8.19
N LEU A 93 3.01 -1.31 9.46
CA LEU A 93 1.73 -0.74 9.88
C LEU A 93 1.51 0.69 9.38
N ASN A 94 2.52 1.52 9.47
CA ASN A 94 2.58 2.87 8.90
C ASN A 94 1.22 3.62 8.91
N TYR A 95 0.57 3.66 10.07
CA TYR A 95 -0.76 4.27 10.22
C TYR A 95 -0.73 5.76 9.90
N ARG A 96 -1.70 6.19 9.09
CA ARG A 96 -1.87 7.59 8.69
C ARG A 96 -3.31 8.06 8.97
N GLY A 97 -3.53 8.72 10.08
CA GLY A 97 -4.85 9.23 10.49
C GLY A 97 -5.48 10.23 9.52
N LYS A 98 -4.72 10.80 8.58
CA LYS A 98 -5.24 11.65 7.51
C LYS A 98 -5.86 10.89 6.34
N MET A 99 -5.62 9.58 6.23
CA MET A 99 -6.11 8.75 5.12
C MET A 99 -7.39 8.01 5.47
N TRP A 100 -7.49 7.54 6.72
CA TRP A 100 -8.65 6.80 7.21
C TRP A 100 -8.80 6.92 8.72
N SER A 101 -10.00 6.63 9.21
CA SER A 101 -10.26 6.61 10.64
C SER A 101 -9.52 5.45 11.34
N ALA A 102 -9.23 5.61 12.62
CA ALA A 102 -8.64 4.53 13.41
C ALA A 102 -9.53 3.27 13.42
N LYS A 103 -10.84 3.44 13.39
CA LYS A 103 -11.83 2.35 13.35
C LYS A 103 -11.76 1.57 12.03
N ASP A 104 -11.69 2.28 10.91
CA ASP A 104 -11.55 1.65 9.58
C ASP A 104 -10.20 0.97 9.43
N ALA A 105 -9.13 1.64 9.85
CA ALA A 105 -7.78 1.07 9.86
C ALA A 105 -7.75 -0.23 10.67
N GLN A 106 -8.34 -0.23 11.88
CA GLN A 106 -8.39 -1.42 12.72
C GLN A 106 -9.19 -2.55 12.05
N ARG A 107 -10.33 -2.23 11.45
CA ARG A 107 -11.18 -3.21 10.77
C ARG A 107 -10.45 -3.89 9.61
N VAL A 108 -9.84 -3.11 8.74
CA VAL A 108 -9.15 -3.61 7.55
C VAL A 108 -7.86 -4.33 7.93
N MET A 109 -7.02 -3.70 8.75
CA MET A 109 -5.74 -4.29 9.12
C MET A 109 -5.89 -5.59 9.94
N ARG A 110 -6.90 -5.68 10.82
CA ARG A 110 -7.18 -6.94 11.54
C ARG A 110 -7.46 -8.10 10.58
N ARG A 111 -8.15 -7.85 9.47
CA ARG A 111 -8.41 -8.86 8.44
C ARG A 111 -7.14 -9.21 7.67
N LEU A 112 -6.38 -8.20 7.24
CA LEU A 112 -5.16 -8.41 6.46
C LEU A 112 -4.02 -9.06 7.27
N MET A 113 -3.98 -8.84 8.59
CA MET A 113 -2.96 -9.42 9.47
C MET A 113 -2.98 -10.95 9.50
N SER A 114 -4.11 -11.59 9.14
CA SER A 114 -4.16 -13.06 9.03
C SER A 114 -3.25 -13.64 7.95
N TYR A 115 -2.80 -12.81 7.02
CA TYR A 115 -1.89 -13.17 5.92
C TYR A 115 -0.43 -12.78 6.19
N VAL A 116 -0.16 -12.04 7.25
CA VAL A 116 1.16 -11.45 7.52
C VAL A 116 2.01 -12.36 8.37
N ASP A 117 3.21 -12.67 7.91
CA ASP A 117 4.20 -13.46 8.64
C ASP A 117 5.11 -12.61 9.52
N LYS A 118 5.38 -11.38 9.09
CA LYS A 118 6.26 -10.44 9.79
C LYS A 118 5.69 -9.03 9.82
N LEU A 119 5.65 -8.46 11.00
CA LEU A 119 5.17 -7.10 11.21
C LEU A 119 6.33 -6.17 11.56
N ASN A 120 6.46 -5.08 10.82
CA ASN A 120 7.30 -3.96 11.18
C ASN A 120 6.41 -2.82 11.69
N SER A 121 6.80 -2.25 12.83
CA SER A 121 6.21 -1.01 13.34
C SER A 121 7.35 -0.10 13.76
N LEU A 122 7.52 0.98 13.06
CA LEU A 122 8.39 2.07 13.48
C LEU A 122 7.56 3.15 14.15
#